data_fa330583daef84234b900b0bfd62d991
#
_entry.id   fa330583daef84234b900b0bfd62d991
#
_cell.length_a   1.000
_cell.length_b   1.000
_cell.length_c   1.000
_cell.angle_alpha   90.00
_cell.angle_beta   90.00
_cell.angle_gamma   90.00
#
_symmetry.space_group_name_H-M   'P 1'
#
loop_
_entity.id
_entity.type
_entity.pdbx_description
1 polymer ?
#
loop_
_entity_poly.entity_id
_entity_poly.type
_entity_poly.pdbx_seq_one_letter_code
_entity_poly.pdbx_strand_id
1 'polypeptide(L)'
;MNLNTLTRLLPASALAACMLAASMGAQADWQLNNQKSSLNFLSVKKVHIAEVFHITRLAGQLNDAGELSIQLDLDSIETNIGIRNDRMREHLFETSKFKMATLTSQLPAEIMQTAKDGGFSNAEVDATLSFHGLEKPLKVKVSLMSDGQQILASSSQPVVLSAETFGLTAGIDKLKSLAGLDNIGYTVPVSFSLMLEQ
;
A
#
# COMPACT_ATOMS: atom_id res chain seq x y z
N MET A 1 27.24 -83.50 -19.81
CA MET A 1 27.98 -82.67 -18.85
C MET A 1 27.47 -81.28 -18.96
N ASN A 2 26.72 -80.91 -17.95
CA ASN A 2 25.88 -79.68 -17.90
C ASN A 2 26.64 -78.49 -17.34
N LEU A 3 26.55 -77.34 -17.98
CA LEU A 3 26.81 -76.05 -17.30
C LEU A 3 25.63 -75.14 -17.52
N ASN A 4 24.89 -74.89 -16.47
CA ASN A 4 23.87 -73.93 -16.32
C ASN A 4 24.46 -72.50 -16.21
N THR A 5 24.15 -71.62 -17.09
CA THR A 5 24.47 -70.22 -16.93
C THR A 5 23.20 -69.49 -16.48
N LEU A 6 23.15 -69.13 -15.22
CA LEU A 6 22.10 -68.29 -14.63
C LEU A 6 22.38 -66.81 -14.97
N THR A 7 21.61 -66.23 -15.84
CA THR A 7 21.61 -64.82 -16.14
C THR A 7 20.72 -64.10 -15.10
N ARG A 8 21.33 -63.38 -14.18
CA ARG A 8 20.64 -62.51 -13.21
C ARG A 8 20.23 -61.21 -13.92
N LEU A 9 18.94 -61.02 -14.06
CA LEU A 9 18.31 -59.73 -14.43
C LEU A 9 18.32 -58.83 -13.18
N LEU A 10 19.01 -57.69 -13.27
CA LEU A 10 18.90 -56.60 -12.30
C LEU A 10 17.72 -55.71 -12.66
N PRO A 11 16.81 -55.38 -11.72
CA PRO A 11 15.78 -54.37 -12.01
C PRO A 11 16.42 -53.00 -11.88
N ALA A 12 16.32 -52.23 -12.97
CA ALA A 12 16.66 -50.81 -12.97
C ALA A 12 15.55 -50.04 -12.20
N SER A 13 15.82 -49.76 -10.93
CA SER A 13 14.99 -48.84 -10.13
C SER A 13 15.27 -47.43 -10.59
N ALA A 14 14.41 -46.88 -11.42
CA ALA A 14 14.40 -45.48 -11.79
C ALA A 14 14.01 -44.65 -10.56
N LEU A 15 14.98 -43.99 -9.94
CA LEU A 15 14.77 -42.98 -8.90
C LEU A 15 14.27 -41.72 -9.56
N ALA A 16 12.94 -41.55 -9.64
CA ALA A 16 12.31 -40.30 -10.00
C ALA A 16 12.44 -39.33 -8.81
N ALA A 17 13.52 -38.56 -8.79
CA ALA A 17 13.65 -37.43 -7.89
C ALA A 17 12.68 -36.34 -8.31
N CYS A 18 11.47 -36.30 -7.69
CA CYS A 18 10.60 -35.12 -7.73
C CYS A 18 11.31 -33.97 -7.02
N MET A 19 11.91 -33.06 -7.79
CA MET A 19 12.26 -31.74 -7.30
C MET A 19 10.96 -30.98 -7.07
N LEU A 20 10.44 -31.01 -5.85
CA LEU A 20 9.54 -29.99 -5.37
C LEU A 20 10.36 -28.70 -5.28
N ALA A 21 10.27 -27.88 -6.32
CA ALA A 21 10.64 -26.49 -6.21
C ALA A 21 9.64 -25.85 -5.23
N ALA A 22 9.99 -25.82 -3.94
CA ALA A 22 9.33 -24.96 -2.99
C ALA A 22 9.52 -23.54 -3.52
N SER A 23 8.46 -22.96 -4.10
CA SER A 23 8.37 -21.53 -4.29
C SER A 23 8.42 -20.93 -2.88
N MET A 24 9.60 -20.57 -2.42
CA MET A 24 9.75 -19.66 -1.29
C MET A 24 9.13 -18.34 -1.78
N GLY A 25 7.84 -18.16 -1.51
CA GLY A 25 7.23 -16.85 -1.60
C GLY A 25 8.09 -15.92 -0.76
N ALA A 26 8.54 -14.81 -1.33
CA ALA A 26 9.23 -13.77 -0.58
C ALA A 26 8.35 -13.44 0.63
N GLN A 27 8.76 -13.88 1.80
CA GLN A 27 8.05 -13.62 3.04
C GLN A 27 8.34 -12.15 3.35
N ALA A 28 7.29 -11.37 3.57
CA ALA A 28 7.47 -10.00 3.98
C ALA A 28 8.07 -10.01 5.38
N ASP A 29 9.17 -9.30 5.58
CA ASP A 29 9.84 -9.26 6.87
C ASP A 29 9.10 -8.36 7.85
N TRP A 30 8.40 -7.34 7.34
CA TRP A 30 7.56 -6.44 8.13
C TRP A 30 6.15 -6.36 7.55
N GLN A 31 5.15 -6.46 8.43
CA GLN A 31 3.74 -6.32 8.12
C GLN A 31 3.18 -5.03 8.73
N LEU A 32 2.32 -4.32 8.01
CA LEU A 32 1.67 -3.13 8.53
C LEU A 32 0.67 -3.48 9.62
N ASN A 33 0.86 -2.90 10.81
CA ASN A 33 -0.09 -2.96 11.90
C ASN A 33 -1.14 -1.84 11.74
N ASN A 34 -2.35 -2.20 11.26
CA ASN A 34 -3.40 -1.23 11.01
C ASN A 34 -3.86 -0.47 12.26
N GLN A 35 -3.81 -1.09 13.44
CA GLN A 35 -4.27 -0.46 14.68
C GLN A 35 -3.31 0.63 15.18
N LYS A 36 -2.03 0.53 14.80
CA LYS A 36 -0.99 1.50 15.13
C LYS A 36 -0.67 2.45 13.97
N SER A 37 -1.42 2.35 12.88
CA SER A 37 -1.21 3.15 11.67
C SER A 37 -2.36 4.09 11.42
N SER A 38 -2.08 5.18 10.72
CA SER A 38 -3.08 6.15 10.30
C SER A 38 -2.75 6.76 8.94
N LEU A 39 -3.80 7.03 8.16
CA LEU A 39 -3.73 7.81 6.94
C LEU A 39 -4.89 8.78 6.92
N ASN A 40 -4.57 10.06 6.75
CA ASN A 40 -5.54 11.14 6.71
C ASN A 40 -5.30 12.04 5.50
N PHE A 41 -6.36 12.67 5.06
CA PHE A 41 -6.30 13.68 4.03
C PHE A 41 -7.22 14.86 4.32
N LEU A 42 -6.85 16.03 3.79
CA LEU A 42 -7.60 17.26 3.97
C LEU A 42 -8.50 17.52 2.77
N SER A 43 -9.76 17.85 3.06
CA SER A 43 -10.70 18.40 2.08
C SER A 43 -11.02 19.82 2.46
N VAL A 44 -10.90 20.75 1.50
CA VAL A 44 -11.23 22.17 1.70
C VAL A 44 -12.54 22.49 0.97
N LYS A 45 -13.52 23.02 1.70
CA LYS A 45 -14.81 23.48 1.15
C LYS A 45 -15.06 24.94 1.50
N LYS A 46 -15.99 25.59 0.78
CA LYS A 46 -16.33 27.00 0.98
C LYS A 46 -15.10 27.90 1.08
N VAL A 47 -14.06 27.58 0.27
CA VAL A 47 -12.77 28.25 0.16
C VAL A 47 -11.89 28.14 1.41
N HIS A 48 -12.46 28.16 2.62
CA HIS A 48 -11.69 28.35 3.87
C HIS A 48 -11.94 27.26 4.92
N ILE A 49 -12.84 26.31 4.72
CA ILE A 49 -13.17 25.26 5.69
C ILE A 49 -12.42 24.00 5.34
N ALA A 50 -11.40 23.68 6.12
CA ALA A 50 -10.67 22.43 6.01
C ALA A 50 -11.27 21.36 6.95
N GLU A 51 -11.45 20.15 6.45
CA GLU A 51 -11.90 18.98 7.21
C GLU A 51 -10.90 17.85 7.00
N VAL A 52 -10.62 17.10 8.07
CA VAL A 52 -9.75 15.91 8.02
C VAL A 52 -10.60 14.67 7.83
N PHE A 53 -10.26 13.87 6.84
CA PHE A 53 -10.88 12.58 6.55
C PHE A 53 -9.84 11.47 6.66
N HIS A 54 -10.29 10.24 6.88
CA HIS A 54 -9.43 9.10 7.14
C HIS A 54 -9.76 7.92 6.24
N ILE A 55 -8.74 7.13 5.89
CA ILE A 55 -8.91 5.75 5.45
C ILE A 55 -8.52 4.87 6.62
N THR A 56 -9.46 4.09 7.16
CA THR A 56 -9.29 3.39 8.44
C THR A 56 -8.80 1.95 8.30
N ARG A 57 -8.89 1.35 7.10
CA ARG A 57 -8.36 0.02 6.83
C ARG A 57 -7.18 0.11 5.87
N LEU A 58 -6.01 -0.15 6.43
CA LEU A 58 -4.73 -0.19 5.76
C LEU A 58 -4.15 -1.59 5.87
N ALA A 59 -3.47 -2.04 4.84
CA ALA A 59 -2.62 -3.23 4.87
C ALA A 59 -1.31 -2.91 4.15
N GLY A 60 -0.26 -3.65 4.44
CA GLY A 60 1.01 -3.42 3.76
C GLY A 60 2.08 -4.37 4.21
N GLN A 61 3.13 -4.43 3.42
CA GLN A 61 4.28 -5.27 3.67
C GLN A 61 5.53 -4.62 3.11
N LEU A 62 6.65 -4.90 3.75
CA LEU A 62 7.99 -4.57 3.30
C LEU A 62 8.85 -5.83 3.40
N ASN A 63 9.49 -6.22 2.32
CA ASN A 63 10.39 -7.38 2.32
C ASN A 63 11.86 -6.97 2.45
N ASP A 64 12.73 -7.95 2.69
CA ASP A 64 14.18 -7.78 2.83
C ASP A 64 14.86 -7.14 1.60
N ALA A 65 14.27 -7.29 0.41
CA ALA A 65 14.75 -6.68 -0.82
C ALA A 65 14.39 -5.18 -0.93
N GLY A 66 13.58 -4.65 0.01
CA GLY A 66 13.13 -3.25 0.01
C GLY A 66 11.87 -3.02 -0.84
N GLU A 67 11.17 -4.07 -1.24
CA GLU A 67 9.90 -3.93 -1.95
C GLU A 67 8.79 -3.62 -0.93
N LEU A 68 8.26 -2.41 -1.02
CA LEU A 68 7.16 -1.91 -0.20
C LEU A 68 5.86 -1.94 -0.98
N SER A 69 4.80 -2.46 -0.35
CA SER A 69 3.43 -2.35 -0.85
C SER A 69 2.49 -1.93 0.27
N ILE A 70 1.76 -0.83 0.09
CA ILE A 70 0.74 -0.34 1.03
C ILE A 70 -0.59 -0.30 0.31
N GLN A 71 -1.59 -0.92 0.89
CA GLN A 71 -2.95 -1.00 0.37
C GLN A 71 -3.92 -0.19 1.24
N LEU A 72 -4.78 0.58 0.60
CA LEU A 72 -5.78 1.44 1.21
C LEU A 72 -7.16 0.94 0.78
N ASP A 73 -7.96 0.43 1.70
CA ASP A 73 -9.35 0.04 1.41
C ASP A 73 -10.23 1.30 1.39
N LEU A 74 -10.62 1.74 0.21
CA LEU A 74 -11.39 2.97 0.00
C LEU A 74 -12.83 2.89 0.55
N ASP A 75 -13.36 1.68 0.76
CA ASP A 75 -14.63 1.49 1.47
C ASP A 75 -14.55 1.92 2.93
N SER A 76 -13.34 2.03 3.49
CA SER A 76 -13.11 2.42 4.87
C SER A 76 -13.02 3.93 5.09
N ILE A 77 -13.43 4.73 4.10
CA ILE A 77 -13.48 6.18 4.24
C ILE A 77 -14.31 6.59 5.45
N GLU A 78 -13.75 7.45 6.29
CA GLU A 78 -14.41 8.00 7.47
C GLU A 78 -14.28 9.53 7.52
N THR A 79 -15.42 10.19 7.55
CA THR A 79 -15.54 11.65 7.55
C THR A 79 -16.36 12.17 8.73
N ASN A 80 -16.71 11.29 9.69
CA ASN A 80 -17.62 11.52 10.82
C ASN A 80 -19.08 11.87 10.38
N ILE A 81 -19.43 11.62 9.10
CA ILE A 81 -20.79 11.83 8.57
C ILE A 81 -21.14 10.67 7.64
N GLY A 82 -21.99 9.74 8.09
CA GLY A 82 -22.30 8.50 7.39
C GLY A 82 -22.76 8.71 5.94
N ILE A 83 -23.73 9.60 5.70
CA ILE A 83 -24.21 9.89 4.33
C ILE A 83 -23.10 10.47 3.43
N ARG A 84 -22.12 11.18 3.97
CA ARG A 84 -20.98 11.65 3.21
C ARG A 84 -20.04 10.51 2.86
N ASN A 85 -19.80 9.59 3.80
CA ASN A 85 -19.02 8.39 3.54
C ASN A 85 -19.64 7.57 2.39
N ASP A 86 -20.96 7.36 2.41
CA ASP A 86 -21.68 6.64 1.35
C ASP A 86 -21.55 7.33 -0.01
N ARG A 87 -21.76 8.65 -0.06
CA ARG A 87 -21.60 9.44 -1.28
C ARG A 87 -20.17 9.43 -1.83
N MET A 88 -19.17 9.43 -0.96
CA MET A 88 -17.77 9.33 -1.40
C MET A 88 -17.44 7.95 -1.96
N ARG A 89 -17.95 6.86 -1.36
CA ARG A 89 -17.82 5.51 -1.91
C ARG A 89 -18.46 5.40 -3.29
N GLU A 90 -19.68 5.90 -3.42
CA GLU A 90 -20.48 5.76 -4.63
C GLU A 90 -20.00 6.66 -5.77
N HIS A 91 -19.72 7.94 -5.49
CA HIS A 91 -19.57 8.95 -6.54
C HIS A 91 -18.13 9.47 -6.71
N LEU A 92 -17.28 9.35 -5.69
CA LEU A 92 -15.90 9.81 -5.77
C LEU A 92 -14.94 8.66 -6.05
N PHE A 93 -14.92 7.67 -5.17
CA PHE A 93 -14.01 6.54 -5.29
C PHE A 93 -14.55 5.42 -6.17
N GLU A 94 -15.87 5.38 -6.41
CA GLU A 94 -16.56 4.30 -7.13
C GLU A 94 -16.10 2.91 -6.64
N THR A 95 -16.18 2.70 -5.31
CA THR A 95 -15.55 1.54 -4.65
C THR A 95 -16.08 0.19 -5.10
N SER A 96 -17.23 0.15 -5.75
CA SER A 96 -17.74 -1.04 -6.45
C SER A 96 -16.85 -1.49 -7.61
N LYS A 97 -16.04 -0.58 -8.20
CA LYS A 97 -15.09 -0.84 -9.29
C LYS A 97 -13.64 -0.73 -8.81
N PHE A 98 -13.36 0.26 -7.98
CA PHE A 98 -12.01 0.64 -7.52
C PHE A 98 -11.94 0.60 -6.00
N LYS A 99 -12.04 -0.61 -5.45
CA LYS A 99 -12.09 -0.80 -3.99
C LYS A 99 -10.79 -0.40 -3.29
N MET A 100 -9.66 -0.59 -3.96
CA MET A 100 -8.33 -0.41 -3.36
C MET A 100 -7.55 0.69 -4.08
N ALA A 101 -6.80 1.46 -3.31
CA ALA A 101 -5.63 2.17 -3.82
C ALA A 101 -4.37 1.48 -3.31
N THR A 102 -3.32 1.42 -4.12
CA THR A 102 -2.06 0.74 -3.77
C THR A 102 -0.88 1.65 -4.05
N LEU A 103 -0.04 1.83 -3.04
CA LEU A 103 1.25 2.49 -3.17
C LEU A 103 2.34 1.42 -3.17
N THR A 104 3.19 1.42 -4.19
CA THR A 104 4.38 0.58 -4.27
C THR A 104 5.64 1.41 -4.34
N SER A 105 6.73 0.90 -3.79
CA SER A 105 8.04 1.54 -3.85
C SER A 105 9.14 0.50 -3.72
N GLN A 106 10.29 0.78 -4.37
CA GLN A 106 11.55 0.12 -4.09
C GLN A 106 12.36 1.05 -3.18
N LEU A 107 12.46 0.67 -1.90
CA LEU A 107 13.16 1.50 -0.92
C LEU A 107 14.67 1.50 -1.18
N PRO A 108 15.34 2.67 -1.07
CA PRO A 108 16.79 2.76 -1.17
C PRO A 108 17.50 1.95 -0.09
N ALA A 109 18.71 1.47 -0.41
CA ALA A 109 19.53 0.66 0.51
C ALA A 109 19.78 1.34 1.87
N GLU A 110 19.95 2.67 1.88
CA GLU A 110 20.13 3.44 3.11
C GLU A 110 18.92 3.37 4.06
N ILE A 111 17.72 3.42 3.50
CA ILE A 111 16.48 3.28 4.26
C ILE A 111 16.36 1.85 4.79
N MET A 112 16.66 0.85 3.97
CA MET A 112 16.65 -0.55 4.38
C MET A 112 17.69 -0.85 5.47
N GLN A 113 18.85 -0.21 5.43
CA GLN A 113 19.86 -0.32 6.48
C GLN A 113 19.31 0.21 7.82
N THR A 114 18.69 1.42 7.81
CA THR A 114 18.06 1.97 9.01
C THR A 114 16.91 1.08 9.51
N ALA A 115 16.11 0.51 8.58
CA ALA A 115 15.01 -0.39 8.93
C ALA A 115 15.51 -1.64 9.68
N LYS A 116 16.63 -2.23 9.24
CA LYS A 116 17.21 -3.46 9.78
C LYS A 116 18.04 -3.24 11.05
N ASP A 117 18.87 -2.22 11.06
CA ASP A 117 19.84 -1.99 12.15
C ASP A 117 19.28 -1.11 13.27
N GLY A 118 18.13 -0.49 13.03
CA GLY A 118 17.57 0.52 13.91
C GLY A 118 18.16 1.92 13.66
N GLY A 119 17.48 2.93 14.21
CA GLY A 119 17.89 4.32 14.11
C GLY A 119 16.84 5.21 13.47
N PHE A 120 17.29 6.36 12.95
CA PHE A 120 16.44 7.38 12.33
C PHE A 120 16.99 7.78 10.97
N SER A 121 16.10 7.95 9.99
CA SER A 121 16.43 8.43 8.64
C SER A 121 15.33 9.34 8.10
N ASN A 122 15.75 10.31 7.27
CA ASN A 122 14.85 11.08 6.42
C ASN A 122 15.23 10.87 4.97
N ALA A 123 14.24 10.60 4.12
CA ALA A 123 14.49 10.40 2.70
C ALA A 123 13.34 10.92 1.84
N GLU A 124 13.65 11.17 0.58
CA GLU A 124 12.66 11.26 -0.49
C GLU A 124 12.64 9.91 -1.22
N VAL A 125 11.49 9.27 -1.27
CA VAL A 125 11.28 7.94 -1.83
C VAL A 125 10.44 8.06 -3.09
N ASP A 126 10.91 7.44 -4.17
CA ASP A 126 10.12 7.28 -5.40
C ASP A 126 9.10 6.16 -5.20
N ALA A 127 7.84 6.45 -5.47
CA ALA A 127 6.73 5.52 -5.32
C ALA A 127 5.81 5.59 -6.53
N THR A 128 5.01 4.55 -6.73
CA THR A 128 3.91 4.52 -7.70
C THR A 128 2.60 4.35 -6.96
N LEU A 129 1.65 5.27 -7.20
CA LEU A 129 0.29 5.17 -6.68
C LEU A 129 -0.64 4.66 -7.79
N SER A 130 -1.22 3.47 -7.57
CA SER A 130 -2.33 2.95 -8.35
C SER A 130 -3.63 3.36 -7.65
N PHE A 131 -4.40 4.24 -8.28
CA PHE A 131 -5.61 4.80 -7.70
C PHE A 131 -6.63 5.10 -8.80
N HIS A 132 -7.88 4.68 -8.59
CA HIS A 132 -9.01 4.89 -9.51
C HIS A 132 -8.70 4.42 -10.96
N GLY A 133 -8.01 3.28 -11.08
CA GLY A 133 -7.62 2.68 -12.36
C GLY A 133 -6.45 3.35 -13.08
N LEU A 134 -5.79 4.33 -12.46
CA LEU A 134 -4.63 5.02 -13.02
C LEU A 134 -3.40 4.79 -12.13
N GLU A 135 -2.24 4.66 -12.76
CA GLU A 135 -0.95 4.59 -12.06
C GLU A 135 -0.15 5.87 -12.30
N LYS A 136 0.33 6.46 -11.23
CA LYS A 136 1.10 7.71 -11.28
C LYS A 136 2.32 7.64 -10.37
N PRO A 137 3.48 8.12 -10.84
CA PRO A 137 4.66 8.26 -9.99
C PRO A 137 4.45 9.38 -8.98
N LEU A 138 4.96 9.18 -7.77
CA LEU A 138 4.97 10.14 -6.69
C LEU A 138 6.36 10.20 -6.06
N LYS A 139 6.72 11.37 -5.54
CA LYS A 139 7.83 11.54 -4.61
C LYS A 139 7.29 11.76 -3.22
N VAL A 140 7.68 10.92 -2.28
CA VAL A 140 7.18 10.93 -0.90
C VAL A 140 8.33 11.21 0.04
N LYS A 141 8.26 12.31 0.79
CA LYS A 141 9.24 12.58 1.84
C LYS A 141 8.82 11.90 3.13
N VAL A 142 9.68 11.03 3.64
CA VAL A 142 9.42 10.21 4.81
C VAL A 142 10.46 10.45 5.90
N SER A 143 10.01 10.40 7.14
CA SER A 143 10.84 10.18 8.32
C SER A 143 10.61 8.74 8.78
N LEU A 144 11.69 7.99 8.95
CA LEU A 144 11.67 6.60 9.39
C LEU A 144 12.43 6.48 10.70
N MET A 145 11.83 5.79 11.67
CA MET A 145 12.43 5.38 12.92
C MET A 145 12.26 3.87 13.08
N SER A 146 13.33 3.17 13.41
CA SER A 146 13.29 1.71 13.61
C SER A 146 14.10 1.29 14.82
N ASP A 147 13.71 0.17 15.43
CA ASP A 147 14.50 -0.58 16.42
C ASP A 147 15.03 -1.92 15.86
N GLY A 148 14.86 -2.14 14.56
CA GLY A 148 15.22 -3.38 13.85
C GLY A 148 14.08 -4.39 13.76
N GLN A 149 13.05 -4.30 14.62
CA GLN A 149 11.87 -5.16 14.60
C GLN A 149 10.59 -4.40 14.24
N GLN A 150 10.52 -3.15 14.64
CA GLN A 150 9.41 -2.25 14.34
C GLN A 150 9.92 -1.03 13.57
N ILE A 151 9.14 -0.61 12.58
CA ILE A 151 9.42 0.57 11.76
C ILE A 151 8.24 1.53 11.87
N LEU A 152 8.49 2.73 12.36
CA LEU A 152 7.56 3.85 12.27
C LEU A 152 7.97 4.72 11.07
N ALA A 153 7.14 4.73 10.02
CA ALA A 153 7.32 5.59 8.86
C ALA A 153 6.23 6.66 8.82
N SER A 154 6.62 7.93 8.77
CA SER A 154 5.68 9.05 8.74
C SER A 154 6.00 9.99 7.58
N SER A 155 4.97 10.61 6.99
CA SER A 155 5.19 11.69 6.02
C SER A 155 5.82 12.90 6.72
N SER A 156 7.02 13.30 6.33
CA SER A 156 7.70 14.49 6.90
C SER A 156 7.10 15.81 6.37
N GLN A 157 6.34 15.72 5.29
CA GLN A 157 5.46 16.78 4.76
C GLN A 157 4.26 16.12 4.07
N PRO A 158 3.11 16.80 3.95
CA PRO A 158 1.96 16.25 3.22
C PRO A 158 2.30 15.91 1.77
N VAL A 159 1.84 14.75 1.31
CA VAL A 159 1.83 14.40 -0.11
C VAL A 159 0.65 15.10 -0.75
N VAL A 160 0.91 16.01 -1.68
CA VAL A 160 -0.15 16.80 -2.32
C VAL A 160 -0.63 16.08 -3.59
N LEU A 161 -1.86 15.58 -3.54
CA LEU A 161 -2.50 14.94 -4.69
C LEU A 161 -3.45 15.92 -5.40
N SER A 162 -3.52 15.83 -6.73
CA SER A 162 -4.56 16.51 -7.52
C SER A 162 -5.63 15.49 -7.92
N ALA A 163 -6.89 15.83 -7.67
CA ALA A 163 -8.04 15.04 -8.12
C ALA A 163 -8.06 14.86 -9.65
N GLU A 164 -7.59 15.86 -10.39
CA GLU A 164 -7.50 15.83 -11.84
C GLU A 164 -6.56 14.72 -12.33
N THR A 165 -5.41 14.53 -11.64
CA THR A 165 -4.41 13.50 -11.99
C THR A 165 -4.99 12.09 -11.99
N PHE A 166 -6.02 11.83 -11.18
CA PHE A 166 -6.66 10.53 -11.01
C PHE A 166 -8.11 10.48 -11.54
N GLY A 167 -8.52 11.49 -12.34
CA GLY A 167 -9.86 11.53 -12.95
C GLY A 167 -11.02 11.72 -11.96
N LEU A 168 -10.75 12.27 -10.78
CA LEU A 168 -11.72 12.38 -9.67
C LEU A 168 -12.51 13.71 -9.67
N THR A 169 -12.25 14.63 -10.59
CA THR A 169 -12.89 15.95 -10.61
C THR A 169 -14.40 15.86 -10.74
N ALA A 170 -14.91 14.98 -11.63
CA ALA A 170 -16.35 14.78 -11.82
C ALA A 170 -17.03 14.25 -10.54
N GLY A 171 -16.35 13.36 -9.80
CA GLY A 171 -16.81 12.84 -8.50
C GLY A 171 -16.88 13.95 -7.45
N ILE A 172 -15.87 14.81 -7.37
CA ILE A 172 -15.88 15.98 -6.45
C ILE A 172 -17.00 16.94 -6.81
N ASP A 173 -17.23 17.23 -8.10
CA ASP A 173 -18.33 18.09 -8.55
C ASP A 173 -19.70 17.49 -8.23
N LYS A 174 -19.83 16.18 -8.33
CA LYS A 174 -21.05 15.48 -7.89
C LYS A 174 -21.27 15.63 -6.39
N LEU A 175 -20.23 15.43 -5.56
CA LEU A 175 -20.31 15.62 -4.11
C LEU A 175 -20.65 17.06 -3.75
N LYS A 176 -20.05 18.04 -4.43
CA LYS A 176 -20.32 19.47 -4.29
C LYS A 176 -21.81 19.78 -4.52
N SER A 177 -22.37 19.26 -5.62
CA SER A 177 -23.79 19.42 -5.97
C SER A 177 -24.71 18.77 -4.92
N LEU A 178 -24.43 17.52 -4.51
CA LEU A 178 -25.22 16.80 -3.51
C LEU A 178 -25.21 17.46 -2.13
N ALA A 179 -24.16 18.21 -1.82
CA ALA A 179 -24.00 18.92 -0.56
C ALA A 179 -24.51 20.38 -0.61
N GLY A 180 -24.95 20.87 -1.79
CA GLY A 180 -25.35 22.27 -1.97
C GLY A 180 -24.21 23.24 -1.70
N LEU A 181 -22.99 22.90 -2.10
CA LEU A 181 -21.78 23.70 -1.89
C LEU A 181 -21.38 24.41 -3.20
N ASP A 182 -20.82 25.60 -3.06
CA ASP A 182 -20.28 26.35 -4.20
C ASP A 182 -18.88 25.90 -4.59
N ASN A 183 -18.11 25.36 -3.61
CA ASN A 183 -16.72 24.95 -3.82
C ASN A 183 -16.33 23.76 -2.94
N ILE A 184 -15.61 22.80 -3.55
CA ILE A 184 -14.73 21.80 -2.91
C ILE A 184 -13.43 21.81 -3.68
N GLY A 185 -12.29 21.87 -2.96
CA GLY A 185 -10.95 21.90 -3.56
C GLY A 185 -10.58 20.58 -4.25
N TYR A 186 -9.86 20.67 -5.37
CA TYR A 186 -9.32 19.51 -6.10
C TYR A 186 -7.92 19.10 -5.64
N THR A 187 -7.28 19.94 -4.82
CA THR A 187 -5.96 19.64 -4.24
C THR A 187 -6.16 19.04 -2.86
N VAL A 188 -5.56 17.86 -2.65
CA VAL A 188 -5.78 17.04 -1.47
C VAL A 188 -4.42 16.72 -0.82
N PRO A 189 -4.06 17.41 0.27
CA PRO A 189 -2.93 17.05 1.10
C PRO A 189 -3.22 15.75 1.86
N VAL A 190 -2.29 14.78 1.78
CA VAL A 190 -2.35 13.48 2.45
C VAL A 190 -1.18 13.34 3.40
N SER A 191 -1.44 12.89 4.62
CA SER A 191 -0.43 12.57 5.63
C SER A 191 -0.65 11.19 6.20
N PHE A 192 0.42 10.53 6.60
CA PHE A 192 0.37 9.20 7.17
C PHE A 192 1.37 9.01 8.31
N SER A 193 1.08 8.04 9.14
CA SER A 193 1.98 7.43 10.10
C SER A 193 1.72 5.93 10.07
N LEU A 194 2.70 5.14 9.64
CA LEU A 194 2.58 3.71 9.40
C LEU A 194 3.53 2.96 10.32
N MET A 195 3.00 1.99 11.05
CA MET A 195 3.76 1.06 11.88
C MET A 195 3.85 -0.28 11.17
N LEU A 196 5.06 -0.71 10.87
CA LEU A 196 5.34 -2.04 10.33
C LEU A 196 6.08 -2.86 11.41
N GLU A 197 5.72 -4.12 11.55
CA GLU A 197 6.23 -5.04 12.58
C GLU A 197 6.60 -6.38 11.93
N GLN A 198 7.69 -7.02 12.43
CA GLN A 198 8.07 -8.39 12.06
C GLN A 198 7.19 -9.41 12.75
#